data_574de5337cf89c3cef051965c75a7ec3
#
_entry.id   574de5337cf89c3cef051965c75a7ec3
#
_cell.length_a   1.000
_cell.length_b   1.000
_cell.length_c   1.000
_cell.angle_alpha   90.00
_cell.angle_beta   90.00
_cell.angle_gamma   90.00
#
_symmetry.space_group_name_H-M   'P 1'
#
loop_
_entity.id
_entity.type
_entity.pdbx_description
1 polymer ?
#
loop_
_entity_poly.entity_id
_entity_poly.type
_entity_poly.pdbx_seq_one_letter_code
_entity_poly.pdbx_strand_id
1 'polypeptide(L)'
;IRERLLAGHVPDVPITVNAVVPEDPHKTLRERFEPTRQAECWRCHKKMNPLGMTFESYDDFGRFRTKDEISGKRIDARGHLDSSGDAQLDGEVGNAIELVERLGKSRRVRQSFVRHAFRYWMGRNEMLSDAPTLIAADEAYLNSGGSFDALLISLLSSDSFVFRKEVEK
;
A
#
# COMPACT_ATOMS: atom_id res chain seq x y z
N ILE A 1 -2.69 0.38 -0.72
CA ILE A 1 -1.23 0.25 -0.95
C ILE A 1 -0.48 0.85 0.22
N ARG A 2 -0.59 2.16 0.50
CA ARG A 2 0.19 2.87 1.53
C ARG A 2 0.17 2.17 2.89
N GLU A 3 -1.01 1.85 3.40
CA GLU A 3 -1.16 1.25 4.73
C GLU A 3 -0.89 -0.24 4.74
N ARG A 4 -1.43 -0.97 3.76
CA ARG A 4 -1.38 -2.43 3.76
C ARG A 4 -0.08 -3.01 3.22
N LEU A 5 0.53 -2.37 2.23
CA LEU A 5 1.75 -2.88 1.60
C LEU A 5 3.01 -2.14 2.05
N LEU A 6 2.91 -0.84 2.35
CA LEU A 6 4.06 -0.02 2.70
C LEU A 6 4.16 0.30 4.19
N ALA A 7 3.22 -0.20 5.01
CA ALA A 7 3.13 0.09 6.44
C ALA A 7 3.21 1.60 6.75
N GLY A 8 2.63 2.41 5.85
CA GLY A 8 2.48 3.85 6.00
C GLY A 8 1.15 4.21 6.65
N HIS A 9 0.87 5.49 6.75
CA HIS A 9 -0.39 6.01 7.26
C HIS A 9 -0.93 7.11 6.35
N VAL A 10 -2.23 7.04 6.07
CA VAL A 10 -2.98 8.11 5.43
C VAL A 10 -3.93 8.67 6.48
N PRO A 11 -3.88 9.99 6.77
CA PRO A 11 -4.76 10.58 7.77
C PRO A 11 -6.23 10.38 7.44
N ASP A 12 -7.07 10.22 8.46
CA ASP A 12 -8.52 10.16 8.31
C ASP A 12 -9.07 11.45 7.71
N VAL A 13 -10.15 11.32 6.95
CA VAL A 13 -10.83 12.45 6.33
C VAL A 13 -11.58 13.23 7.43
N PRO A 14 -11.32 14.54 7.60
CA PRO A 14 -12.10 15.35 8.54
C PRO A 14 -13.59 15.35 8.17
N ILE A 15 -14.47 15.27 9.16
CA ILE A 15 -15.94 15.23 8.99
C ILE A 15 -16.47 16.45 8.20
N THR A 16 -15.75 17.57 8.26
CA THR A 16 -16.12 18.82 7.59
C THR A 16 -15.80 18.87 6.09
N VAL A 17 -15.12 17.86 5.56
CA VAL A 17 -14.70 17.85 4.15
C VAL A 17 -15.81 17.26 3.28
N ASN A 18 -16.28 18.04 2.31
CA ASN A 18 -17.11 17.52 1.24
C ASN A 18 -16.22 16.78 0.23
N ALA A 19 -16.27 15.45 0.25
CA ALA A 19 -15.40 14.56 -0.55
C ALA A 19 -16.03 14.17 -1.90
N VAL A 20 -16.99 14.93 -2.41
CA VAL A 20 -17.61 14.65 -3.71
C VAL A 20 -16.69 15.07 -4.84
N VAL A 21 -16.35 14.14 -5.72
CA VAL A 21 -15.63 14.43 -6.97
C VAL A 21 -16.61 15.07 -7.96
N PRO A 22 -16.37 16.29 -8.46
CA PRO A 22 -17.27 16.94 -9.39
C PRO A 22 -17.45 16.10 -10.67
N GLU A 23 -18.69 15.96 -11.12
CA GLU A 23 -18.98 15.43 -12.45
C GLU A 23 -18.78 16.52 -13.49
N ASP A 24 -17.96 16.24 -14.49
CA ASP A 24 -17.71 17.15 -15.63
C ASP A 24 -17.48 16.28 -16.88
N PRO A 25 -18.43 16.31 -17.85
CA PRO A 25 -18.35 15.45 -19.03
C PRO A 25 -17.21 15.83 -19.98
N HIS A 26 -16.57 16.97 -19.77
CA HIS A 26 -15.45 17.45 -20.60
C HIS A 26 -14.09 17.17 -19.97
N LYS A 27 -14.05 16.58 -18.77
CA LYS A 27 -12.82 16.33 -18.02
C LYS A 27 -12.58 14.85 -17.75
N THR A 28 -11.33 14.43 -17.88
CA THR A 28 -10.89 13.12 -17.39
C THR A 28 -10.99 13.06 -15.87
N LEU A 29 -10.94 11.85 -15.27
CA LEU A 29 -10.90 11.69 -13.82
C LEU A 29 -9.74 12.51 -13.21
N ARG A 30 -8.56 12.47 -13.80
CA ARG A 30 -7.39 13.23 -13.36
C ARG A 30 -7.66 14.75 -13.33
N GLU A 31 -8.27 15.29 -14.37
CA GLU A 31 -8.65 16.71 -14.44
C GLU A 31 -9.73 17.06 -13.39
N ARG A 32 -10.66 16.13 -13.10
CA ARG A 32 -11.69 16.32 -12.05
C ARG A 32 -11.12 16.32 -10.63
N PHE A 33 -9.98 15.65 -10.42
CA PHE A 33 -9.26 15.66 -9.15
C PHE A 33 -8.35 16.88 -8.95
N GLU A 34 -8.21 17.77 -9.94
CA GLU A 34 -7.36 18.96 -9.83
C GLU A 34 -7.70 19.85 -8.60
N PRO A 35 -8.96 20.04 -8.18
CA PRO A 35 -9.28 20.79 -6.96
C PRO A 35 -8.63 20.25 -5.70
N THR A 36 -8.30 18.96 -5.66
CA THR A 36 -7.61 18.35 -4.49
C THR A 36 -6.15 18.77 -4.35
N ARG A 37 -5.60 19.54 -5.31
CA ARG A 37 -4.26 20.13 -5.24
C ARG A 37 -4.19 21.41 -4.42
N GLN A 38 -5.33 21.95 -3.98
CA GLN A 38 -5.35 23.06 -3.02
C GLN A 38 -4.64 22.65 -1.73
N ALA A 39 -3.96 23.59 -1.07
CA ALA A 39 -3.03 23.31 0.02
C ALA A 39 -3.61 22.43 1.15
N GLU A 40 -4.85 22.67 1.55
CA GLU A 40 -5.51 21.90 2.59
C GLU A 40 -5.78 20.44 2.17
N CYS A 41 -6.32 20.24 0.96
CA CYS A 41 -6.62 18.92 0.43
C CYS A 41 -5.34 18.14 0.09
N TRP A 42 -4.34 18.84 -0.45
CA TRP A 42 -3.09 18.24 -0.89
C TRP A 42 -2.29 17.59 0.24
N ARG A 43 -2.48 18.00 1.48
CA ARG A 43 -1.84 17.37 2.65
C ARG A 43 -2.04 15.84 2.69
N CYS A 44 -3.24 15.37 2.32
CA CYS A 44 -3.58 13.94 2.24
C CYS A 44 -3.46 13.42 0.80
N HIS A 45 -4.03 14.17 -0.18
CA HIS A 45 -4.13 13.73 -1.56
C HIS A 45 -2.80 13.52 -2.26
N LYS A 46 -1.73 14.23 -1.87
CA LYS A 46 -0.37 13.99 -2.39
C LYS A 46 0.13 12.56 -2.19
N LYS A 47 -0.34 11.90 -1.14
CA LYS A 47 0.03 10.50 -0.85
C LYS A 47 -0.84 9.48 -1.57
N MET A 48 -2.01 9.89 -2.06
CA MET A 48 -3.02 8.99 -2.63
C MET A 48 -3.17 9.17 -4.13
N ASN A 49 -3.43 10.39 -4.60
CA ASN A 49 -3.78 10.64 -6.00
C ASN A 49 -2.69 10.21 -6.99
N PRO A 50 -1.40 10.59 -6.81
CA PRO A 50 -0.38 10.20 -7.77
C PRO A 50 -0.24 8.68 -7.89
N LEU A 51 -0.48 7.97 -6.79
CA LEU A 51 -0.46 6.52 -6.77
C LEU A 51 -1.75 5.91 -7.35
N GLY A 52 -2.91 6.46 -6.99
CA GLY A 52 -4.22 6.01 -7.47
C GLY A 52 -4.40 6.17 -8.98
N MET A 53 -3.86 7.25 -9.56
CA MET A 53 -3.93 7.51 -11.00
C MET A 53 -3.25 6.44 -11.86
N THR A 54 -2.34 5.63 -11.32
CA THR A 54 -1.76 4.51 -12.06
C THR A 54 -2.79 3.45 -12.43
N PHE A 55 -3.90 3.37 -11.69
CA PHE A 55 -4.99 2.42 -11.91
C PHE A 55 -6.13 2.96 -12.79
N GLU A 56 -6.04 4.20 -13.28
CA GLU A 56 -7.11 4.83 -14.06
C GLU A 56 -7.47 4.07 -15.36
N SER A 57 -6.51 3.28 -15.87
CA SER A 57 -6.77 2.37 -17.00
C SER A 57 -7.65 1.17 -16.67
N TYR A 58 -8.18 1.08 -15.47
CA TYR A 58 -9.14 0.06 -15.06
C TYR A 58 -10.40 0.74 -14.56
N ASP A 59 -11.55 0.23 -14.97
CA ASP A 59 -12.84 0.71 -14.47
C ASP A 59 -13.18 0.09 -13.10
N ASP A 60 -14.37 0.41 -12.58
CA ASP A 60 -14.89 -0.07 -11.31
C ASP A 60 -15.15 -1.59 -11.27
N PHE A 61 -15.23 -2.25 -12.43
CA PHE A 61 -15.31 -3.71 -12.59
C PHE A 61 -13.93 -4.35 -12.86
N GLY A 62 -12.85 -3.57 -12.90
CA GLY A 62 -11.50 -4.06 -13.21
C GLY A 62 -11.24 -4.30 -14.70
N ARG A 63 -12.12 -3.85 -15.61
CA ARG A 63 -11.93 -3.99 -17.06
C ARG A 63 -10.96 -2.93 -17.56
N PHE A 64 -10.04 -3.34 -18.41
CA PHE A 64 -9.05 -2.44 -19.00
C PHE A 64 -9.69 -1.45 -19.98
N ARG A 65 -9.32 -0.18 -19.87
CA ARG A 65 -9.78 0.90 -20.75
C ARG A 65 -8.62 1.84 -21.08
N THR A 66 -8.67 2.48 -22.25
CA THR A 66 -7.68 3.48 -22.72
C THR A 66 -8.25 4.88 -22.78
N LYS A 67 -9.57 5.01 -22.63
CA LYS A 67 -10.29 6.27 -22.64
C LYS A 67 -11.16 6.40 -21.39
N ASP A 68 -11.25 7.61 -20.88
CA ASP A 68 -12.19 7.97 -19.82
C ASP A 68 -13.61 7.85 -20.36
N GLU A 69 -14.50 7.18 -19.63
CA GLU A 69 -15.85 6.86 -20.08
C GLU A 69 -16.74 8.10 -20.20
N ILE A 70 -16.49 9.11 -19.38
CA ILE A 70 -17.31 10.32 -19.35
C ILE A 70 -16.86 11.30 -20.43
N SER A 71 -15.56 11.62 -20.46
CA SER A 71 -15.02 12.63 -21.39
C SER A 71 -14.62 12.08 -22.76
N GLY A 72 -14.49 10.75 -22.90
CA GLY A 72 -13.97 10.11 -24.12
C GLY A 72 -12.48 10.37 -24.40
N LYS A 73 -11.80 11.15 -23.54
CA LYS A 73 -10.38 11.48 -23.69
C LYS A 73 -9.48 10.30 -23.36
N ARG A 74 -8.27 10.31 -23.92
CA ARG A 74 -7.26 9.31 -23.60
C ARG A 74 -6.84 9.40 -22.13
N ILE A 75 -6.76 8.26 -21.45
CA ILE A 75 -6.28 8.14 -20.09
C ILE A 75 -4.77 8.34 -20.03
N ASP A 76 -4.31 9.13 -19.06
CA ASP A 76 -2.91 9.20 -18.63
C ASP A 76 -2.76 8.45 -17.30
N ALA A 77 -2.30 7.20 -17.36
CA ALA A 77 -2.12 6.34 -16.20
C ALA A 77 -0.75 6.49 -15.50
N ARG A 78 0.03 7.53 -15.86
CA ARG A 78 1.29 7.80 -15.15
C ARG A 78 1.01 8.26 -13.74
N GLY A 79 1.83 7.81 -12.83
CA GLY A 79 1.74 8.17 -11.42
C GLY A 79 3.10 8.40 -10.80
N HIS A 80 3.09 8.58 -9.50
CA HIS A 80 4.30 8.79 -8.73
C HIS A 80 4.17 8.14 -7.35
N LEU A 81 5.19 7.44 -6.92
CA LEU A 81 5.33 6.96 -5.56
C LEU A 81 6.45 7.73 -4.86
N ASP A 82 6.17 8.23 -3.68
CA ASP A 82 7.13 8.90 -2.81
C ASP A 82 7.04 8.40 -1.39
N SER A 83 8.07 8.64 -0.59
CA SER A 83 8.04 8.37 0.85
C SER A 83 7.55 6.95 1.17
N SER A 84 7.92 5.98 0.33
CA SER A 84 7.54 4.56 0.51
C SER A 84 8.29 3.89 1.67
N GLY A 85 9.42 4.46 2.07
CA GLY A 85 10.40 3.84 2.97
C GLY A 85 11.32 2.84 2.27
N ASP A 86 11.28 2.80 0.94
CA ASP A 86 12.15 2.03 0.07
C ASP A 86 12.50 2.88 -1.16
N ALA A 87 13.71 3.41 -1.19
CA ALA A 87 14.14 4.34 -2.23
C ALA A 87 14.08 3.75 -3.65
N GLN A 88 14.10 2.41 -3.79
CA GLN A 88 13.96 1.75 -5.08
C GLN A 88 12.53 1.74 -5.61
N LEU A 89 11.55 1.97 -4.73
CA LEU A 89 10.16 2.10 -5.12
C LEU A 89 9.79 3.54 -5.52
N ASP A 90 10.44 4.53 -4.94
CA ASP A 90 10.09 5.93 -5.12
C ASP A 90 10.43 6.40 -6.55
N GLY A 91 9.59 7.27 -7.09
CA GLY A 91 9.75 7.85 -8.42
C GLY A 91 8.53 7.72 -9.32
N GLU A 92 8.71 8.08 -10.58
CA GLU A 92 7.68 8.01 -11.61
C GLU A 92 7.33 6.55 -11.94
N VAL A 93 6.06 6.32 -12.21
CA VAL A 93 5.48 5.02 -12.56
C VAL A 93 4.57 5.20 -13.77
N GLY A 94 4.78 4.41 -14.81
CA GLY A 94 4.04 4.56 -16.06
C GLY A 94 2.58 4.08 -16.01
N ASN A 95 2.29 3.07 -15.18
CA ASN A 95 0.96 2.46 -15.07
C ASN A 95 0.89 1.49 -13.88
N ALA A 96 -0.29 0.89 -13.66
CA ALA A 96 -0.53 -0.06 -12.57
C ALA A 96 0.34 -1.32 -12.65
N ILE A 97 0.63 -1.83 -13.85
CA ILE A 97 1.42 -3.06 -14.03
C ILE A 97 2.84 -2.81 -13.54
N GLU A 98 3.47 -1.73 -14.00
CA GLU A 98 4.80 -1.35 -13.55
C GLU A 98 4.85 -1.13 -12.03
N LEU A 99 3.81 -0.47 -11.48
CA LEU A 99 3.71 -0.29 -10.03
C LEU A 99 3.66 -1.62 -9.28
N VAL A 100 2.81 -2.55 -9.72
CA VAL A 100 2.66 -3.87 -9.08
C VAL A 100 3.95 -4.67 -9.17
N GLU A 101 4.66 -4.63 -10.30
CA GLU A 101 5.95 -5.29 -10.47
C GLU A 101 7.03 -4.72 -9.52
N ARG A 102 7.09 -3.39 -9.36
CA ARG A 102 8.00 -2.74 -8.40
C ARG A 102 7.64 -3.14 -6.96
N LEU A 103 6.35 -3.09 -6.60
CA LEU A 103 5.88 -3.48 -5.27
C LEU A 103 6.22 -4.95 -4.96
N GLY A 104 6.04 -5.85 -5.94
CA GLY A 104 6.35 -7.28 -5.78
C GLY A 104 7.83 -7.58 -5.52
N LYS A 105 8.74 -6.70 -5.95
CA LYS A 105 10.19 -6.81 -5.71
C LYS A 105 10.66 -6.11 -4.45
N SER A 106 9.79 -5.32 -3.80
CA SER A 106 10.19 -4.48 -2.68
C SER A 106 10.37 -5.27 -1.39
N ARG A 107 11.53 -5.05 -0.76
CA ARG A 107 11.79 -5.52 0.60
C ARG A 107 10.77 -4.94 1.60
N ARG A 108 10.39 -3.69 1.44
CA ARG A 108 9.42 -3.02 2.32
C ARG A 108 8.06 -3.71 2.29
N VAL A 109 7.58 -4.05 1.10
CA VAL A 109 6.30 -4.77 0.91
C VAL A 109 6.38 -6.16 1.54
N ARG A 110 7.46 -6.90 1.32
CA ARG A 110 7.68 -8.22 1.93
C ARG A 110 7.66 -8.12 3.47
N GLN A 111 8.41 -7.20 4.04
CA GLN A 111 8.42 -6.99 5.49
C GLN A 111 7.05 -6.60 6.05
N SER A 112 6.27 -5.79 5.32
CA SER A 112 4.90 -5.48 5.69
C SER A 112 4.02 -6.72 5.70
N PHE A 113 4.16 -7.60 4.70
CA PHE A 113 3.45 -8.87 4.63
C PHE A 113 3.79 -9.78 5.82
N VAL A 114 5.08 -9.95 6.16
CA VAL A 114 5.53 -10.70 7.33
C VAL A 114 4.92 -10.15 8.62
N ARG A 115 4.88 -8.83 8.79
CA ARG A 115 4.23 -8.17 9.95
C ARG A 115 2.73 -8.42 10.00
N HIS A 116 2.04 -8.44 8.85
CA HIS A 116 0.62 -8.79 8.82
C HIS A 116 0.38 -10.24 9.21
N ALA A 117 1.21 -11.17 8.74
CA ALA A 117 1.16 -12.57 9.15
C ALA A 117 1.41 -12.71 10.66
N PHE A 118 2.44 -12.03 11.19
CA PHE A 118 2.71 -12.00 12.63
C PHE A 118 1.49 -11.52 13.42
N ARG A 119 0.91 -10.36 13.08
CA ARG A 119 -0.25 -9.81 13.79
C ARG A 119 -1.45 -10.73 13.77
N TYR A 120 -1.69 -11.37 12.64
CA TYR A 120 -2.80 -12.32 12.50
C TYR A 120 -2.64 -13.54 13.42
N TRP A 121 -1.46 -14.18 13.37
CA TRP A 121 -1.22 -15.42 14.10
C TRP A 121 -0.91 -15.22 15.59
N MET A 122 -0.28 -14.11 15.95
CA MET A 122 -0.03 -13.75 17.35
C MET A 122 -1.25 -13.11 18.04
N GLY A 123 -2.26 -12.66 17.30
CA GLY A 123 -3.42 -11.95 17.82
C GLY A 123 -3.10 -10.60 18.47
N ARG A 124 -1.93 -10.03 18.16
CA ARG A 124 -1.45 -8.75 18.71
C ARG A 124 -0.50 -8.03 17.74
N ASN A 125 -0.29 -6.75 17.97
CA ASN A 125 0.77 -6.02 17.29
C ASN A 125 2.16 -6.45 17.78
N GLU A 126 3.15 -6.26 16.91
CA GLU A 126 4.56 -6.48 17.23
C GLU A 126 5.09 -5.45 18.22
N MET A 127 6.02 -5.87 19.05
CA MET A 127 6.81 -5.05 19.98
C MET A 127 8.28 -5.09 19.56
N LEU A 128 9.12 -4.24 20.11
CA LEU A 128 10.56 -4.25 19.84
C LEU A 128 11.22 -5.60 20.18
N SER A 129 10.72 -6.28 21.21
CA SER A 129 11.20 -7.61 21.59
C SER A 129 10.90 -8.70 20.57
N ASP A 130 9.99 -8.47 19.62
CA ASP A 130 9.65 -9.41 18.54
C ASP A 130 10.58 -9.26 17.31
N ALA A 131 11.50 -8.31 17.32
CA ALA A 131 12.39 -8.07 16.19
C ALA A 131 13.16 -9.32 15.73
N PRO A 132 13.74 -10.15 16.61
CA PRO A 132 14.40 -11.40 16.18
C PRO A 132 13.45 -12.35 15.48
N THR A 133 12.22 -12.51 15.97
CA THR A 133 11.18 -13.34 15.35
C THR A 133 10.80 -12.86 13.96
N LEU A 134 10.61 -11.54 13.80
CA LEU A 134 10.24 -10.95 12.51
C LEU A 134 11.38 -11.08 11.48
N ILE A 135 12.64 -10.93 11.91
CA ILE A 135 13.82 -11.11 11.07
C ILE A 135 13.91 -12.57 10.61
N ALA A 136 13.83 -13.52 11.53
CA ALA A 136 13.90 -14.94 11.21
C ALA A 136 12.76 -15.37 10.26
N ALA A 137 11.56 -14.84 10.46
CA ALA A 137 10.41 -15.11 9.61
C ALA A 137 10.56 -14.50 8.18
N ASP A 138 11.10 -13.28 8.06
CA ASP A 138 11.43 -12.67 6.76
C ASP A 138 12.50 -13.48 6.00
N GLU A 139 13.53 -13.94 6.71
CA GLU A 139 14.58 -14.80 6.15
C GLU A 139 14.05 -16.17 5.72
N ALA A 140 13.22 -16.82 6.54
CA ALA A 140 12.60 -18.10 6.20
C ALA A 140 11.74 -17.99 4.94
N TYR A 141 10.93 -16.93 4.86
CA TYR A 141 10.13 -16.65 3.66
C TYR A 141 11.00 -16.42 2.43
N LEU A 142 12.04 -15.60 2.53
CA LEU A 142 12.94 -15.29 1.42
C LEU A 142 13.72 -16.52 0.95
N ASN A 143 14.34 -17.27 1.88
CA ASN A 143 15.20 -18.42 1.56
C ASN A 143 14.42 -19.60 0.99
N SER A 144 13.13 -19.68 1.28
CA SER A 144 12.23 -20.70 0.72
C SER A 144 11.62 -20.34 -0.63
N GLY A 145 12.04 -19.22 -1.25
CA GLY A 145 11.46 -18.74 -2.50
C GLY A 145 10.04 -18.17 -2.35
N GLY A 146 9.67 -17.67 -1.16
CA GLY A 146 8.36 -17.09 -0.89
C GLY A 146 7.31 -18.10 -0.38
N SER A 147 7.74 -19.19 0.24
CA SER A 147 6.82 -20.18 0.84
C SER A 147 6.10 -19.60 2.05
N PHE A 148 4.77 -19.56 1.98
CA PHE A 148 3.94 -19.15 3.10
C PHE A 148 4.02 -20.13 4.27
N ASP A 149 4.16 -21.43 4.00
CA ASP A 149 4.32 -22.45 5.03
C ASP A 149 5.62 -22.25 5.81
N ALA A 150 6.74 -21.95 5.12
CA ALA A 150 8.00 -21.65 5.79
C ALA A 150 7.91 -20.41 6.69
N LEU A 151 7.19 -19.38 6.25
CA LEU A 151 6.89 -18.20 7.07
C LEU A 151 6.09 -18.59 8.33
N LEU A 152 5.03 -19.36 8.17
CA LEU A 152 4.17 -19.78 9.30
C LEU A 152 4.92 -20.66 10.29
N ILE A 153 5.68 -21.64 9.81
CA ILE A 153 6.49 -22.50 10.67
C ILE A 153 7.45 -21.66 11.51
N SER A 154 8.16 -20.70 10.87
CA SER A 154 9.07 -19.80 11.58
C SER A 154 8.36 -18.97 12.64
N LEU A 155 7.19 -18.42 12.34
CA LEU A 155 6.42 -17.63 13.31
C LEU A 155 5.89 -18.48 14.48
N LEU A 156 5.26 -19.62 14.19
CA LEU A 156 4.57 -20.43 15.19
C LEU A 156 5.53 -21.25 16.08
N SER A 157 6.77 -21.47 15.64
CA SER A 157 7.83 -22.08 16.44
C SER A 157 8.70 -21.07 17.20
N SER A 158 8.43 -19.78 17.07
CA SER A 158 9.23 -18.72 17.68
C SER A 158 8.92 -18.50 19.15
N ASP A 159 9.87 -17.94 19.88
CA ASP A 159 9.68 -17.55 21.29
C ASP A 159 8.53 -16.55 21.47
N SER A 160 8.31 -15.69 20.49
CA SER A 160 7.19 -14.73 20.50
C SER A 160 5.81 -15.40 20.48
N PHE A 161 5.71 -16.64 19.97
CA PHE A 161 4.49 -17.43 19.97
C PHE A 161 4.39 -18.35 21.19
N VAL A 162 5.49 -19.03 21.53
CA VAL A 162 5.51 -20.07 22.57
C VAL A 162 5.48 -19.46 23.97
N PHE A 163 6.14 -18.31 24.18
CA PHE A 163 6.25 -17.69 25.49
C PHE A 163 5.43 -16.39 25.56
N ARG A 164 4.59 -16.29 26.58
CA ARG A 164 3.93 -15.03 26.94
C ARG A 164 4.70 -14.37 28.06
N LYS A 165 5.01 -13.07 27.93
CA LYS A 165 5.47 -12.27 29.05
C LYS A 165 4.31 -12.09 30.04
N GLU A 166 4.56 -12.35 31.32
CA GLU A 166 3.66 -11.91 32.38
C GLU A 166 3.52 -10.39 32.31
N VAL A 167 2.28 -9.91 32.31
CA VAL A 167 2.00 -8.48 32.46
C VAL A 167 2.10 -8.22 33.96
N GLU A 168 3.18 -7.58 34.39
CA GLU A 168 3.22 -7.00 35.74
C GLU A 168 2.01 -6.07 35.89
N LYS A 169 1.17 -6.38 36.91
CA LYS A 169 -0.03 -5.59 37.21
C LYS A 169 0.33 -4.32 37.94
#